data_05012cd030d53c422a9f10a478996b0f
#
_entry.id   05012cd030d53c422a9f10a478996b0f
#
_cell.length_a   1.000
_cell.length_b   1.000
_cell.length_c   1.000
_cell.angle_alpha   90.00
_cell.angle_beta   90.00
_cell.angle_gamma   90.00
#
_symmetry.space_group_name_H-M   'P 1'
#
loop_
_entity.id
_entity.type
_entity.pdbx_description
1 polymer ?
#
loop_
_entity_poly.entity_id
_entity_poly.type
_entity_poly.pdbx_seq_one_letter_code
_entity_poly.pdbx_strand_id
1 'polypeptide(L)'
;GLGDVYKRQSEGKKYADVTYDDLQQFVARLHDIGIHPRSQARIISGIKSFYRFLFLDDYITTDPTELLESPKIGLKLPEVLTVNEINSILDTIDLTLPEGQRNRAMLEVLYSCGLRVSELVSLRFTDVYFDEGFIKVEGKGSKQRLVPISETAIKEIKNYLYDRNHVAVKKGFEDILFLSRRGTALSRIMVFHIIKQQTEMAGIKKNVSPHTFRH
;
A
#
# COMPACT_ATOMS: atom_id res chain seq x y z
N GLY A 1 15.14 10.99 12.67
CA GLY A 1 14.55 10.81 11.33
C GLY A 1 15.14 11.78 10.31
N LEU A 2 14.76 11.70 9.01
CA LEU A 2 15.25 12.61 7.95
C LEU A 2 15.04 14.09 8.28
N GLY A 3 13.97 14.42 9.02
CA GLY A 3 13.73 15.77 9.54
C GLY A 3 14.78 16.26 10.53
N ASP A 4 15.40 15.35 11.29
CA ASP A 4 16.44 15.72 12.27
C ASP A 4 17.78 15.97 11.60
N VAL A 5 18.07 15.31 10.48
CA VAL A 5 19.29 15.54 9.68
C VAL A 5 19.23 16.92 9.04
N TYR A 6 18.07 17.30 8.50
CA TYR A 6 17.85 18.65 7.93
C TYR A 6 17.90 19.73 9.03
N LYS A 7 17.30 19.46 10.19
CA LYS A 7 17.23 20.38 11.30
C LYS A 7 18.61 20.68 11.94
N ARG A 8 19.53 19.68 11.97
CA ARG A 8 20.90 19.86 12.49
C ARG A 8 21.84 20.63 11.57
N GLN A 9 21.49 20.81 10.30
CA GLN A 9 22.38 21.42 9.30
C GLN A 9 21.94 22.79 8.83
N SER A 10 20.66 23.09 9.00
CA SER A 10 20.11 24.43 8.74
C SER A 10 19.97 25.24 10.03
N GLU A 11 20.87 25.04 11.02
CA GLU A 11 20.82 25.81 12.25
C GLU A 11 20.70 27.30 11.93
N GLY A 12 19.46 27.79 11.89
CA GLY A 12 19.12 29.19 11.72
C GLY A 12 18.76 29.65 10.30
N LYS A 13 18.92 28.84 9.23
CA LYS A 13 18.47 29.27 7.88
C LYS A 13 16.95 29.17 7.77
N LYS A 14 16.30 30.28 7.39
CA LYS A 14 14.88 30.26 7.00
C LYS A 14 14.76 29.61 5.63
N TYR A 15 13.56 29.12 5.30
CA TYR A 15 13.29 28.52 3.98
C TYR A 15 13.60 29.47 2.82
N ALA A 16 13.48 30.79 3.02
CA ALA A 16 13.78 31.82 2.02
C ALA A 16 15.30 32.02 1.80
N ASP A 17 16.16 31.62 2.73
CA ASP A 17 17.61 31.81 2.68
C ASP A 17 18.36 30.55 2.15
N VAL A 18 17.62 29.50 1.82
CA VAL A 18 18.19 28.25 1.28
C VAL A 18 18.58 28.45 -0.17
N THR A 19 19.84 28.16 -0.48
CA THR A 19 20.40 28.28 -1.82
C THR A 19 20.42 26.94 -2.57
N TYR A 20 20.65 26.99 -3.88
CA TYR A 20 20.89 25.79 -4.68
C TYR A 20 22.07 24.96 -4.15
N ASP A 21 23.15 25.59 -3.70
CA ASP A 21 24.33 24.90 -3.16
C ASP A 21 24.01 24.15 -1.87
N ASP A 22 23.18 24.72 -0.99
CA ASP A 22 22.71 24.05 0.22
C ASP A 22 21.95 22.76 -0.15
N LEU A 23 21.11 22.82 -1.17
CA LEU A 23 20.35 21.67 -1.64
C LEU A 23 21.22 20.62 -2.31
N GLN A 24 22.22 21.03 -3.10
CA GLN A 24 23.21 20.10 -3.69
C GLN A 24 23.99 19.35 -2.58
N GLN A 25 24.47 20.08 -1.57
CA GLN A 25 25.16 19.46 -0.43
C GLN A 25 24.25 18.49 0.33
N PHE A 26 22.98 18.84 0.49
CA PHE A 26 22.00 17.94 1.11
C PHE A 26 21.82 16.66 0.30
N VAL A 27 21.68 16.77 -1.03
CA VAL A 27 21.54 15.60 -1.91
C VAL A 27 22.80 14.73 -1.88
N ALA A 28 24.01 15.35 -1.92
CA ALA A 28 25.27 14.62 -1.80
C ALA A 28 25.33 13.81 -0.49
N ARG A 29 24.92 14.40 0.63
CA ARG A 29 24.87 13.69 1.92
C ARG A 29 23.86 12.55 1.95
N LEU A 30 22.70 12.68 1.28
CA LEU A 30 21.75 11.56 1.15
C LEU A 30 22.40 10.37 0.43
N HIS A 31 23.26 10.65 -0.53
CA HIS A 31 24.04 9.62 -1.22
C HIS A 31 25.09 9.00 -0.31
N ASP A 32 25.85 9.80 0.42
CA ASP A 32 26.95 9.36 1.30
C ASP A 32 26.47 8.48 2.46
N ILE A 33 25.29 8.77 3.02
CA ILE A 33 24.65 7.92 4.05
C ILE A 33 23.93 6.69 3.47
N GLY A 34 24.07 6.42 2.17
CA GLY A 34 23.58 5.21 1.51
C GLY A 34 22.06 5.17 1.29
N ILE A 35 21.37 6.31 1.23
CA ILE A 35 19.94 6.33 0.89
C ILE A 35 19.74 5.81 -0.55
N HIS A 36 18.85 4.85 -0.71
CA HIS A 36 18.56 4.25 -2.02
C HIS A 36 18.09 5.31 -3.05
N PRO A 37 18.55 5.28 -4.32
CA PRO A 37 18.25 6.31 -5.34
C PRO A 37 16.76 6.65 -5.51
N ARG A 38 15.86 5.66 -5.43
CA ARG A 38 14.40 5.91 -5.46
C ARG A 38 13.91 6.74 -4.27
N SER A 39 14.49 6.53 -3.09
CA SER A 39 14.16 7.30 -1.90
C SER A 39 14.71 8.71 -2.01
N GLN A 40 15.93 8.87 -2.54
CA GLN A 40 16.49 10.19 -2.83
C GLN A 40 15.61 10.97 -3.82
N ALA A 41 15.21 10.36 -4.95
CA ALA A 41 14.34 11.00 -5.94
C ALA A 41 12.99 11.43 -5.32
N ARG A 42 12.42 10.62 -4.43
CA ARG A 42 11.18 10.97 -3.72
C ARG A 42 11.38 12.17 -2.78
N ILE A 43 12.50 12.22 -2.07
CA ILE A 43 12.84 13.34 -1.18
C ILE A 43 13.01 14.62 -2.00
N ILE A 44 13.77 14.56 -3.09
CA ILE A 44 14.01 15.69 -4.00
C ILE A 44 12.67 16.18 -4.59
N SER A 45 11.81 15.27 -5.04
CA SER A 45 10.49 15.63 -5.54
C SER A 45 9.63 16.35 -4.49
N GLY A 46 9.69 15.92 -3.21
CA GLY A 46 9.02 16.58 -2.11
C GLY A 46 9.55 18.00 -1.87
N ILE A 47 10.87 18.17 -1.90
CA ILE A 47 11.52 19.48 -1.75
C ILE A 47 11.13 20.41 -2.91
N LYS A 48 11.18 19.94 -4.15
CA LYS A 48 10.74 20.70 -5.33
C LYS A 48 9.27 21.12 -5.23
N SER A 49 8.40 20.24 -4.79
CA SER A 49 6.98 20.56 -4.60
C SER A 49 6.77 21.64 -3.54
N PHE A 50 7.54 21.58 -2.45
CA PHE A 50 7.49 22.58 -1.38
C PHE A 50 7.96 23.95 -1.86
N TYR A 51 9.12 24.03 -2.52
CA TYR A 51 9.64 25.32 -3.02
C TYR A 51 8.80 25.89 -4.14
N ARG A 52 8.26 25.05 -5.02
CA ARG A 52 7.29 25.47 -6.04
C ARG A 52 6.04 26.08 -5.43
N PHE A 53 5.52 25.49 -4.34
CA PHE A 53 4.39 26.07 -3.60
C PHE A 53 4.78 27.46 -3.04
N LEU A 54 5.94 27.59 -2.37
CA LEU A 54 6.39 28.88 -1.84
C LEU A 54 6.57 29.94 -2.94
N PHE A 55 7.06 29.55 -4.11
CA PHE A 55 7.22 30.45 -5.23
C PHE A 55 5.87 30.89 -5.84
N LEU A 56 4.92 29.97 -5.99
CA LEU A 56 3.59 30.28 -6.54
C LEU A 56 2.74 31.16 -5.62
N ASP A 57 2.96 31.07 -4.32
CA ASP A 57 2.24 31.85 -3.30
C ASP A 57 3.04 33.09 -2.85
N ASP A 58 4.03 33.52 -3.65
CA ASP A 58 4.86 34.73 -3.45
C ASP A 58 5.62 34.81 -2.10
N TYR A 59 5.85 33.64 -1.45
CA TYR A 59 6.70 33.59 -0.22
C TYR A 59 8.19 33.72 -0.54
N ILE A 60 8.61 33.42 -1.75
CA ILE A 60 9.98 33.56 -2.26
C ILE A 60 9.93 34.08 -3.70
N THR A 61 10.97 34.80 -4.10
CA THR A 61 11.10 35.38 -5.45
C THR A 61 11.80 34.48 -6.46
N THR A 62 12.54 33.48 -5.99
CA THR A 62 13.28 32.53 -6.84
C THR A 62 13.15 31.12 -6.26
N ASP A 63 13.00 30.12 -7.13
CA ASP A 63 12.95 28.71 -6.71
C ASP A 63 14.39 28.12 -6.70
N PRO A 64 14.98 27.82 -5.53
CA PRO A 64 16.33 27.27 -5.46
C PRO A 64 16.40 25.82 -5.93
N THR A 65 15.26 25.18 -6.23
CA THR A 65 15.21 23.79 -6.69
C THR A 65 15.13 23.65 -8.20
N GLU A 66 15.04 24.73 -8.95
CA GLU A 66 14.81 24.71 -10.41
C GLU A 66 15.82 23.81 -11.14
N LEU A 67 17.10 23.97 -10.84
CA LEU A 67 18.21 23.22 -11.44
C LEU A 67 18.56 21.92 -10.69
N LEU A 68 17.84 21.59 -9.60
CA LEU A 68 18.16 20.42 -8.80
C LEU A 68 17.79 19.14 -9.56
N GLU A 69 18.77 18.30 -9.87
CA GLU A 69 18.54 17.05 -10.59
C GLU A 69 18.20 15.89 -9.64
N SER A 70 17.31 15.02 -10.10
CA SER A 70 17.03 13.76 -9.42
C SER A 70 17.97 12.66 -9.92
N PRO A 71 18.37 11.71 -9.05
CA PRO A 71 19.21 10.60 -9.50
C PRO A 71 18.50 9.79 -10.59
N LYS A 72 19.26 9.35 -11.59
CA LYS A 72 18.75 8.47 -12.65
C LYS A 72 18.37 7.12 -12.04
N ILE A 73 17.09 6.79 -12.09
CA ILE A 73 16.57 5.52 -11.62
C ILE A 73 16.38 4.61 -12.83
N GLY A 74 17.05 3.45 -12.82
CA GLY A 74 16.85 2.43 -13.85
C GLY A 74 15.38 1.98 -13.88
N LEU A 75 14.84 1.76 -15.08
CA LEU A 75 13.49 1.22 -15.28
C LEU A 75 13.48 -0.24 -14.79
N LYS A 76 12.88 -0.49 -13.63
CA LYS A 76 12.61 -1.86 -13.20
C LYS A 76 11.21 -2.22 -13.67
N LEU A 77 11.11 -3.15 -14.63
CA LEU A 77 9.81 -3.70 -15.05
C LEU A 77 9.10 -4.30 -13.83
N PRO A 78 7.80 -4.06 -13.67
CA PRO A 78 7.03 -4.67 -12.60
C PRO A 78 6.98 -6.18 -12.80
N GLU A 79 7.17 -6.93 -11.73
CA GLU A 79 6.94 -8.37 -11.72
C GLU A 79 5.43 -8.62 -11.71
N VAL A 80 4.93 -9.40 -12.66
CA VAL A 80 3.52 -9.77 -12.79
C VAL A 80 3.37 -11.24 -12.44
N LEU A 81 2.29 -11.59 -11.74
CA LEU A 81 1.91 -12.97 -11.48
C LEU A 81 1.05 -13.51 -12.63
N THR A 82 1.33 -14.72 -13.04
CA THR A 82 0.44 -15.47 -13.92
C THR A 82 -0.75 -16.03 -13.12
N VAL A 83 -1.83 -16.38 -13.82
CA VAL A 83 -3.00 -17.02 -13.18
C VAL A 83 -2.60 -18.31 -12.45
N ASN A 84 -1.72 -19.11 -13.04
CA ASN A 84 -1.24 -20.34 -12.42
C ASN A 84 -0.45 -20.06 -11.13
N GLU A 85 0.38 -19.02 -11.08
CA GLU A 85 1.09 -18.63 -9.88
C GLU A 85 0.14 -18.14 -8.78
N ILE A 86 -0.90 -17.39 -9.16
CA ILE A 86 -1.94 -16.95 -8.20
C ILE A 86 -2.65 -18.16 -7.62
N ASN A 87 -3.10 -19.11 -8.47
CA ASN A 87 -3.75 -20.32 -8.00
C ASN A 87 -2.80 -21.13 -7.08
N SER A 88 -1.53 -21.28 -7.46
CA SER A 88 -0.55 -21.96 -6.62
C SER A 88 -0.39 -21.29 -5.24
N ILE A 89 -0.40 -19.95 -5.17
CA ILE A 89 -0.36 -19.22 -3.89
C ILE A 89 -1.63 -19.49 -3.07
N LEU A 90 -2.80 -19.46 -3.71
CA LEU A 90 -4.07 -19.71 -3.04
C LEU A 90 -4.15 -21.14 -2.51
N ASP A 91 -3.61 -22.11 -3.22
CA ASP A 91 -3.65 -23.54 -2.87
C ASP A 91 -2.71 -23.91 -1.70
N THR A 92 -1.75 -23.05 -1.37
CA THR A 92 -0.93 -23.23 -0.16
C THR A 92 -1.66 -22.90 1.14
N ILE A 93 -2.84 -22.28 1.07
CA ILE A 93 -3.57 -21.86 2.27
C ILE A 93 -4.20 -23.07 2.92
N ASP A 94 -3.76 -23.38 4.13
CA ASP A 94 -4.31 -24.44 4.94
C ASP A 94 -5.68 -24.02 5.53
N LEU A 95 -6.75 -24.59 4.98
CA LEU A 95 -8.12 -24.31 5.39
C LEU A 95 -8.50 -24.94 6.74
N THR A 96 -7.66 -25.79 7.31
CA THR A 96 -7.88 -26.37 8.63
C THR A 96 -7.51 -25.39 9.76
N LEU A 97 -6.75 -24.35 9.44
CA LEU A 97 -6.37 -23.31 10.38
C LEU A 97 -7.53 -22.32 10.61
N PRO A 98 -7.69 -21.77 11.82
CA PRO A 98 -8.78 -20.84 12.14
C PRO A 98 -8.83 -19.58 11.25
N GLU A 99 -7.71 -19.18 10.67
CA GLU A 99 -7.63 -18.06 9.72
C GLU A 99 -7.55 -18.48 8.25
N GLY A 100 -7.53 -19.77 7.96
CA GLY A 100 -7.34 -20.29 6.61
C GLY A 100 -8.41 -19.80 5.66
N GLN A 101 -9.67 -20.02 5.98
CA GLN A 101 -10.80 -19.61 5.15
C GLN A 101 -10.87 -18.09 4.95
N ARG A 102 -10.55 -17.31 6.01
CA ARG A 102 -10.42 -15.85 5.91
C ARG A 102 -9.34 -15.46 4.91
N ASN A 103 -8.16 -16.08 5.02
CA ASN A 103 -7.02 -15.75 4.15
C ASN A 103 -7.34 -16.10 2.70
N ARG A 104 -7.99 -17.24 2.45
CA ARG A 104 -8.45 -17.64 1.11
C ARG A 104 -9.42 -16.62 0.53
N ALA A 105 -10.49 -16.31 1.23
CA ALA A 105 -11.50 -15.34 0.80
C ALA A 105 -10.87 -13.95 0.54
N MET A 106 -9.99 -13.51 1.43
CA MET A 106 -9.31 -12.22 1.33
C MET A 106 -8.43 -12.11 0.07
N LEU A 107 -7.65 -13.15 -0.24
CA LEU A 107 -6.77 -13.15 -1.42
C LEU A 107 -7.56 -13.29 -2.72
N GLU A 108 -8.65 -14.08 -2.73
CA GLU A 108 -9.58 -14.17 -3.87
C GLU A 108 -10.23 -12.81 -4.17
N VAL A 109 -10.67 -12.08 -3.14
CA VAL A 109 -11.23 -10.73 -3.31
C VAL A 109 -10.16 -9.75 -3.81
N LEU A 110 -8.95 -9.81 -3.24
CA LEU A 110 -7.85 -8.95 -3.67
C LEU A 110 -7.53 -9.14 -5.15
N TYR A 111 -7.50 -10.38 -5.60
CA TYR A 111 -7.23 -10.74 -7.00
C TYR A 111 -8.40 -10.38 -7.92
N SER A 112 -9.62 -10.86 -7.63
CA SER A 112 -10.75 -10.69 -8.54
C SER A 112 -11.20 -9.24 -8.68
N CYS A 113 -11.11 -8.45 -7.60
CA CYS A 113 -11.55 -7.06 -7.58
C CYS A 113 -10.43 -6.05 -7.80
N GLY A 114 -9.17 -6.48 -7.81
CA GLY A 114 -8.01 -5.60 -7.98
C GLY A 114 -7.96 -4.45 -6.95
N LEU A 115 -8.31 -4.73 -5.70
CA LEU A 115 -8.39 -3.73 -4.63
C LEU A 115 -7.00 -3.22 -4.20
N ARG A 116 -6.96 -1.99 -3.69
CA ARG A 116 -5.83 -1.58 -2.86
C ARG A 116 -5.91 -2.29 -1.51
N VAL A 117 -4.77 -2.58 -0.90
CA VAL A 117 -4.75 -3.24 0.42
C VAL A 117 -5.50 -2.44 1.49
N SER A 118 -5.50 -1.10 1.41
CA SER A 118 -6.30 -0.26 2.32
C SER A 118 -7.79 -0.43 2.12
N GLU A 119 -8.25 -0.56 0.87
CA GLU A 119 -9.65 -0.81 0.52
C GLU A 119 -10.09 -2.19 1.01
N LEU A 120 -9.24 -3.20 0.83
CA LEU A 120 -9.50 -4.56 1.29
C LEU A 120 -9.70 -4.64 2.81
N VAL A 121 -8.78 -4.05 3.59
CA VAL A 121 -8.86 -4.14 5.07
C VAL A 121 -9.98 -3.28 5.68
N SER A 122 -10.49 -2.30 4.95
CA SER A 122 -11.64 -1.47 5.35
C SER A 122 -12.96 -1.90 4.72
N LEU A 123 -12.95 -2.97 3.89
CA LEU A 123 -14.17 -3.45 3.23
C LEU A 123 -15.20 -3.88 4.28
N ARG A 124 -16.42 -3.40 4.11
CA ARG A 124 -17.54 -3.68 5.01
C ARG A 124 -18.39 -4.83 4.48
N PHE A 125 -19.00 -5.56 5.38
CA PHE A 125 -19.96 -6.59 5.02
C PHE A 125 -21.15 -6.00 4.23
N THR A 126 -21.66 -4.85 4.67
CA THR A 126 -22.76 -4.11 4.03
C THR A 126 -22.40 -3.53 2.66
N ASP A 127 -21.11 -3.50 2.28
CA ASP A 127 -20.66 -3.04 0.96
C ASP A 127 -20.51 -4.19 -0.06
N VAL A 128 -20.86 -5.44 0.32
CA VAL A 128 -20.81 -6.61 -0.58
C VAL A 128 -22.23 -6.95 -1.03
N TYR A 129 -22.47 -6.82 -2.32
CA TYR A 129 -23.75 -7.10 -2.96
C TYR A 129 -23.67 -8.45 -3.63
N PHE A 130 -24.00 -9.51 -2.86
CA PHE A 130 -23.79 -10.91 -3.23
C PHE A 130 -24.59 -11.36 -4.45
N ASP A 131 -25.83 -10.89 -4.56
CA ASP A 131 -26.76 -11.29 -5.59
C ASP A 131 -26.50 -10.52 -6.90
N GLU A 132 -26.08 -9.28 -6.79
CA GLU A 132 -25.76 -8.41 -7.91
C GLU A 132 -24.33 -8.57 -8.41
N GLY A 133 -23.46 -9.26 -7.65
CA GLY A 133 -22.10 -9.58 -8.07
C GLY A 133 -21.15 -8.39 -8.11
N PHE A 134 -21.29 -7.43 -7.20
CA PHE A 134 -20.34 -6.33 -7.06
C PHE A 134 -20.09 -5.94 -5.58
N ILE A 135 -19.01 -5.20 -5.39
CA ILE A 135 -18.68 -4.56 -4.11
C ILE A 135 -18.60 -3.03 -4.28
N LYS A 136 -18.98 -2.31 -3.25
CA LYS A 136 -18.80 -0.87 -3.18
C LYS A 136 -17.52 -0.56 -2.44
N VAL A 137 -16.65 0.23 -3.05
CA VAL A 137 -15.32 0.54 -2.53
C VAL A 137 -15.16 2.06 -2.42
N GLU A 138 -14.71 2.51 -1.26
CA GLU A 138 -14.36 3.91 -1.04
C GLU A 138 -12.86 4.13 -1.28
N GLY A 139 -12.54 5.03 -2.22
CA GLY A 139 -11.18 5.38 -2.60
C GLY A 139 -10.70 6.70 -2.00
N LYS A 140 -9.58 7.21 -2.51
CA LYS A 140 -9.00 8.50 -2.10
C LYS A 140 -10.00 9.65 -2.32
N GLY A 141 -10.20 10.47 -1.29
CA GLY A 141 -11.12 11.62 -1.33
C GLY A 141 -12.59 11.22 -1.23
N SER A 142 -12.89 10.11 -0.52
CA SER A 142 -14.24 9.57 -0.31
C SER A 142 -15.04 9.29 -1.61
N LYS A 143 -14.32 9.12 -2.72
CA LYS A 143 -14.96 8.72 -3.99
C LYS A 143 -15.30 7.24 -3.94
N GLN A 144 -16.58 6.93 -4.12
CA GLN A 144 -17.08 5.56 -4.17
C GLN A 144 -17.08 5.04 -5.61
N ARG A 145 -16.79 3.75 -5.75
CA ARG A 145 -16.92 3.04 -7.02
C ARG A 145 -17.48 1.64 -6.79
N LEU A 146 -18.19 1.12 -7.77
CA LEU A 146 -18.60 -0.28 -7.83
C LEU A 146 -17.53 -1.08 -8.57
N VAL A 147 -17.21 -2.24 -8.04
CA VAL A 147 -16.22 -3.16 -8.61
C VAL A 147 -16.88 -4.53 -8.73
N PRO A 148 -16.88 -5.15 -9.90
CA PRO A 148 -17.39 -6.51 -10.04
C PRO A 148 -16.57 -7.49 -9.20
N ILE A 149 -17.23 -8.50 -8.65
CA ILE A 149 -16.62 -9.58 -7.88
C ILE A 149 -16.91 -10.92 -8.52
N SER A 150 -15.92 -11.82 -8.58
CA SER A 150 -16.10 -13.14 -9.16
C SER A 150 -16.97 -14.05 -8.28
N GLU A 151 -17.65 -15.01 -8.90
CA GLU A 151 -18.43 -16.03 -8.17
C GLU A 151 -17.55 -16.83 -7.21
N THR A 152 -16.30 -17.10 -7.58
CA THR A 152 -15.34 -17.77 -6.69
C THR A 152 -15.08 -16.95 -5.43
N ALA A 153 -14.83 -15.66 -5.57
CA ALA A 153 -14.60 -14.78 -4.41
C ALA A 153 -15.86 -14.68 -3.53
N ILE A 154 -17.05 -14.60 -4.13
CA ILE A 154 -18.34 -14.64 -3.41
C ILE A 154 -18.46 -15.95 -2.61
N LYS A 155 -18.18 -17.08 -3.23
CA LYS A 155 -18.21 -18.40 -2.58
C LYS A 155 -17.25 -18.44 -1.39
N GLU A 156 -16.01 -17.99 -1.57
CA GLU A 156 -15.01 -18.00 -0.50
C GLU A 156 -15.37 -17.03 0.63
N ILE A 157 -15.99 -15.88 0.34
CA ILE A 157 -16.54 -15.01 1.38
C ILE A 157 -17.65 -15.74 2.15
N LYS A 158 -18.61 -16.35 1.46
CA LYS A 158 -19.70 -17.07 2.12
C LYS A 158 -19.17 -18.19 3.04
N ASN A 159 -18.16 -18.95 2.60
CA ASN A 159 -17.48 -19.94 3.45
C ASN A 159 -16.85 -19.28 4.69
N TYR A 160 -16.12 -18.19 4.50
CA TYR A 160 -15.49 -17.48 5.61
C TYR A 160 -16.50 -16.91 6.63
N LEU A 161 -17.70 -16.52 6.20
CA LEU A 161 -18.71 -15.98 7.11
C LEU A 161 -19.13 -16.97 8.20
N TYR A 162 -19.06 -18.29 7.95
CA TYR A 162 -19.27 -19.30 8.98
C TYR A 162 -18.24 -19.16 10.10
N ASP A 163 -16.95 -19.03 9.75
CA ASP A 163 -15.87 -18.89 10.73
C ASP A 163 -15.92 -17.52 11.41
N ARG A 164 -16.26 -16.46 10.65
CA ARG A 164 -16.37 -15.10 11.16
C ARG A 164 -17.39 -14.99 12.31
N ASN A 165 -18.48 -15.72 12.23
CA ASN A 165 -19.53 -15.73 13.26
C ASN A 165 -19.04 -16.27 14.61
N HIS A 166 -17.94 -17.00 14.65
CA HIS A 166 -17.31 -17.50 15.87
C HIS A 166 -16.22 -16.57 16.42
N VAL A 167 -15.92 -15.47 15.73
CA VAL A 167 -14.96 -14.48 16.22
C VAL A 167 -15.64 -13.51 17.17
N ALA A 168 -15.05 -13.30 18.35
CA ALA A 168 -15.50 -12.25 19.30
C ALA A 168 -15.17 -10.87 18.73
N VAL A 169 -16.13 -10.28 18.02
CA VAL A 169 -15.94 -8.98 17.33
C VAL A 169 -15.89 -7.85 18.35
N LYS A 170 -14.89 -6.97 18.25
CA LYS A 170 -14.79 -5.79 19.10
C LYS A 170 -15.73 -4.69 18.62
N LYS A 171 -16.20 -3.88 19.59
CA LYS A 171 -17.08 -2.72 19.33
C LYS A 171 -16.46 -1.79 18.28
N GLY A 172 -17.24 -1.46 17.25
CA GLY A 172 -16.86 -0.61 16.12
C GLY A 172 -16.27 -1.36 14.92
N PHE A 173 -16.15 -2.70 15.00
CA PHE A 173 -15.66 -3.54 13.91
C PHE A 173 -16.70 -4.53 13.39
N GLU A 174 -17.97 -4.38 13.80
CA GLU A 174 -19.06 -5.32 13.51
C GLU A 174 -19.30 -5.47 12.01
N ASP A 175 -19.17 -4.37 11.27
CA ASP A 175 -19.38 -4.33 9.81
C ASP A 175 -18.12 -4.59 8.99
N ILE A 176 -16.93 -4.72 9.61
CA ILE A 176 -15.71 -5.05 8.89
C ILE A 176 -15.77 -6.50 8.39
N LEU A 177 -15.55 -6.70 7.07
CA LEU A 177 -15.64 -8.03 6.48
C LEU A 177 -14.52 -8.94 6.99
N PHE A 178 -13.25 -8.55 6.85
CA PHE A 178 -12.10 -9.39 7.20
C PHE A 178 -11.55 -9.04 8.58
N LEU A 179 -11.81 -9.91 9.55
CA LEU A 179 -11.40 -9.71 10.94
C LEU A 179 -10.08 -10.40 11.28
N SER A 180 -9.32 -9.78 12.16
CA SER A 180 -8.19 -10.42 12.83
C SER A 180 -8.71 -11.42 13.91
N ARG A 181 -7.84 -12.29 14.42
CA ARG A 181 -8.18 -13.17 15.57
C ARG A 181 -8.61 -12.39 16.82
N ARG A 182 -8.28 -11.09 16.89
CA ARG A 182 -8.62 -10.20 18.01
C ARG A 182 -9.98 -9.51 17.84
N GLY A 183 -10.71 -9.81 16.78
CA GLY A 183 -12.01 -9.21 16.46
C GLY A 183 -11.94 -7.76 15.98
N THR A 184 -10.80 -7.33 15.45
CA THR A 184 -10.58 -6.01 14.83
C THR A 184 -10.26 -6.16 13.35
N ALA A 185 -10.26 -5.06 12.58
CA ALA A 185 -9.78 -5.09 11.19
C ALA A 185 -8.34 -5.61 11.09
N LEU A 186 -8.02 -6.24 9.96
CA LEU A 186 -6.64 -6.61 9.62
C LEU A 186 -5.81 -5.35 9.34
N SER A 187 -4.54 -5.37 9.71
CA SER A 187 -3.60 -4.33 9.28
C SER A 187 -3.07 -4.62 7.87
N ARG A 188 -2.70 -3.57 7.15
CA ARG A 188 -2.03 -3.69 5.84
C ARG A 188 -0.75 -4.53 5.91
N ILE A 189 -0.02 -4.42 7.02
CA ILE A 189 1.20 -5.18 7.27
C ILE A 189 0.87 -6.67 7.40
N MET A 190 -0.21 -7.04 8.08
CA MET A 190 -0.63 -8.44 8.21
C MET A 190 -0.98 -9.04 6.84
N VAL A 191 -1.73 -8.32 5.99
CA VAL A 191 -2.02 -8.77 4.62
C VAL A 191 -0.73 -9.01 3.82
N PHE A 192 0.24 -8.09 3.93
CA PHE A 192 1.54 -8.24 3.29
C PHE A 192 2.27 -9.50 3.78
N HIS A 193 2.29 -9.77 5.09
CA HIS A 193 2.91 -10.97 5.65
C HIS A 193 2.22 -12.25 5.18
N ILE A 194 0.89 -12.28 5.15
CA ILE A 194 0.13 -13.43 4.65
C ILE A 194 0.52 -13.71 3.19
N ILE A 195 0.49 -12.71 2.31
CA ILE A 195 0.86 -12.87 0.91
C ILE A 195 2.29 -13.38 0.78
N LYS A 196 3.22 -12.80 1.50
CA LYS A 196 4.63 -13.19 1.46
C LYS A 196 4.82 -14.64 1.89
N GLN A 197 4.22 -15.05 3.00
CA GLN A 197 4.27 -16.42 3.50
C GLN A 197 3.72 -17.42 2.49
N GLN A 198 2.52 -17.16 1.93
CA GLN A 198 1.92 -18.08 0.96
C GLN A 198 2.73 -18.13 -0.35
N THR A 199 3.31 -17.01 -0.78
CA THR A 199 4.20 -16.96 -1.95
C THR A 199 5.45 -17.82 -1.75
N GLU A 200 6.06 -17.74 -0.57
CA GLU A 200 7.22 -18.56 -0.20
C GLU A 200 6.86 -20.07 -0.16
N MET A 201 5.70 -20.41 0.42
CA MET A 201 5.18 -21.79 0.46
C MET A 201 4.86 -22.33 -0.94
N ALA A 202 4.41 -21.50 -1.88
CA ALA A 202 4.20 -21.86 -3.28
C ALA A 202 5.51 -22.01 -4.08
N GLY A 203 6.68 -21.74 -3.47
CA GLY A 203 7.98 -21.81 -4.14
C GLY A 203 8.21 -20.73 -5.21
N ILE A 204 7.43 -19.66 -5.19
CA ILE A 204 7.52 -18.56 -6.17
C ILE A 204 8.63 -17.60 -5.75
N LYS A 205 9.65 -17.43 -6.61
CA LYS A 205 10.83 -16.60 -6.33
C LYS A 205 10.64 -15.10 -6.65
N LYS A 206 9.45 -14.70 -7.09
CA LYS A 206 9.11 -13.30 -7.38
C LYS A 206 8.89 -12.51 -6.09
N ASN A 207 9.17 -11.20 -6.14
CA ASN A 207 8.87 -10.30 -5.02
C ASN A 207 7.39 -9.91 -5.05
N VAL A 208 6.54 -10.74 -4.46
CA VAL A 208 5.09 -10.56 -4.47
C VAL A 208 4.65 -9.64 -3.33
N SER A 209 3.80 -8.69 -3.68
CA SER A 209 3.18 -7.74 -2.76
C SER A 209 1.67 -7.63 -3.07
N PRO A 210 0.86 -6.98 -2.22
CA PRO A 210 -0.55 -6.75 -2.56
C PRO A 210 -0.77 -6.02 -3.89
N HIS A 211 0.19 -5.19 -4.32
CA HIS A 211 0.14 -4.55 -5.63
C HIS A 211 0.35 -5.52 -6.78
N THR A 212 1.16 -6.56 -6.58
CA THR A 212 1.42 -7.59 -7.60
C THR A 212 0.17 -8.43 -7.88
N PHE A 213 -0.68 -8.65 -6.88
CA PHE A 213 -1.98 -9.33 -7.04
C PHE A 213 -2.99 -8.53 -7.86
N ARG A 214 -2.81 -7.23 -7.96
CA ARG A 214 -3.73 -6.31 -8.65
C ARG A 214 -3.43 -6.19 -10.16
N HIS A 215 -2.23 -6.53 -10.59
CA HIS A 215 -1.75 -6.40 -11.97
C HIS A 215 -1.68 -7.74 -12.67
#